data_33a1c7c81ca7fc18983dd593d1f08131
#
_entry.id   33a1c7c81ca7fc18983dd593d1f08131
#
_cell.length_a   1.000
_cell.length_b   1.000
_cell.length_c   1.000
_cell.angle_alpha   90.00
_cell.angle_beta   90.00
_cell.angle_gamma   90.00
#
_symmetry.space_group_name_H-M   'P 1'
#
loop_
_entity.id
_entity.type
_entity.pdbx_description
1 polymer ?
#
loop_
_entity_poly.entity_id
_entity_poly.type
_entity_poly.pdbx_seq_one_letter_code
_entity_poly.pdbx_strand_id
1 'polypeptide(L)'
;MKVSQSATLKQSATLKIITGAEAADVLTNPKTLRQLEPFLARALTVTQAARETGEKANTVLSRVRRFVKLGLLEVTQDIKRKGRSIKQYRTTADVFFVPYEVTSAESLESALAERDRYWEALLRKSVVKARVEDVGSWGTRIYRDERGRLQIQAAITPDKNYTMLDKHRPAVLSSWRDSVYLDFEDAKTLQCELFELLKKYQQKQGAQRYIMRLGVAPIN
;
A
#
# COMPACT_ATOMS: atom_id res chain seq x y z
N MET A 1 -17.60 22.17 7.82
CA MET A 1 -17.40 20.95 8.65
C MET A 1 -15.89 20.71 8.77
N LYS A 2 -15.28 20.88 9.96
CA LYS A 2 -13.81 20.65 10.14
C LYS A 2 -13.54 19.15 10.08
N VAL A 3 -13.02 18.66 8.97
CA VAL A 3 -12.51 17.30 8.86
C VAL A 3 -11.15 17.25 9.56
N SER A 4 -11.13 16.71 10.77
CA SER A 4 -9.88 16.44 11.50
C SER A 4 -9.12 15.32 10.79
N GLN A 5 -8.12 15.67 10.00
CA GLN A 5 -7.30 14.75 9.19
C GLN A 5 -6.05 14.25 9.90
N SER A 6 -5.85 14.47 11.18
CA SER A 6 -4.67 13.95 11.84
C SER A 6 -5.03 12.71 12.65
N ALA A 7 -4.49 11.57 12.22
CA ALA A 7 -4.17 10.52 13.17
C ALA A 7 -3.27 11.18 14.22
N THR A 8 -3.83 11.54 15.38
CA THR A 8 -3.10 12.22 16.44
C THR A 8 -1.98 11.29 16.88
N LEU A 9 -0.75 11.62 16.52
CA LEU A 9 0.43 10.97 17.08
C LEU A 9 0.33 11.11 18.60
N LYS A 10 0.61 10.04 19.34
CA LYS A 10 0.68 10.12 20.80
C LYS A 10 1.64 11.24 21.15
N GLN A 11 1.29 12.10 22.09
CA GLN A 11 2.06 13.30 22.49
C GLN A 11 3.52 13.03 22.90
N SER A 12 3.91 11.76 23.09
CA SER A 12 5.25 11.29 23.46
C SER A 12 5.97 10.49 22.37
N ALA A 13 5.46 10.49 21.12
CA ALA A 13 6.09 9.74 20.04
C ALA A 13 7.42 10.38 19.60
N THR A 14 8.48 9.59 19.57
CA THR A 14 9.79 10.04 19.10
C THR A 14 9.80 10.15 17.58
N LEU A 15 10.22 11.33 17.05
CA LEU A 15 10.35 11.60 15.62
C LEU A 15 11.83 11.55 15.22
N LYS A 16 12.13 10.89 14.11
CA LYS A 16 13.43 10.88 13.47
C LYS A 16 13.34 11.33 12.02
N ILE A 17 14.14 12.32 11.66
CA ILE A 17 14.33 12.74 10.27
C ILE A 17 15.41 11.87 9.66
N ILE A 18 15.14 11.31 8.50
CA ILE A 18 16.09 10.45 7.76
C ILE A 18 16.95 11.32 6.87
N THR A 19 18.26 11.12 6.94
CA THR A 19 19.26 11.87 6.16
C THR A 19 20.07 11.00 5.21
N GLY A 20 19.97 9.67 5.34
CA GLY A 20 20.74 8.72 4.52
C GLY A 20 19.87 8.04 3.46
N ALA A 21 20.34 8.02 2.20
CA ALA A 21 19.61 7.47 1.06
C ALA A 21 19.23 5.99 1.26
N GLU A 22 20.14 5.14 1.75
CA GLU A 22 19.80 3.72 1.97
C GLU A 22 18.70 3.51 3.01
N ALA A 23 18.66 4.34 4.06
CA ALA A 23 17.60 4.29 5.07
C ALA A 23 16.28 4.82 4.49
N ALA A 24 16.33 5.87 3.67
CA ALA A 24 15.19 6.41 2.93
C ALA A 24 14.58 5.36 2.02
N ASP A 25 15.39 4.66 1.23
CA ASP A 25 14.94 3.61 0.32
C ASP A 25 14.28 2.42 1.05
N VAL A 26 14.77 2.07 2.25
CA VAL A 26 14.11 1.04 3.09
C VAL A 26 12.72 1.48 3.51
N LEU A 27 12.55 2.75 3.89
CA LEU A 27 11.29 3.26 4.43
C LEU A 27 10.26 3.63 3.35
N THR A 28 10.72 3.98 2.15
CA THR A 28 9.84 4.37 1.04
C THR A 28 9.43 3.19 0.15
N ASN A 29 10.20 2.11 0.15
CA ASN A 29 9.86 0.90 -0.62
C ASN A 29 8.89 0.00 0.18
N PRO A 30 7.68 -0.28 -0.34
CA PRO A 30 6.67 -1.07 0.37
C PRO A 30 7.10 -2.48 0.79
N LYS A 31 8.01 -3.11 0.03
CA LYS A 31 8.49 -4.46 0.35
C LYS A 31 9.41 -4.46 1.57
N THR A 32 10.35 -3.49 1.63
CA THR A 32 11.30 -3.38 2.73
C THR A 32 10.64 -2.79 3.97
N LEU A 33 9.72 -1.84 3.80
CA LEU A 33 8.92 -1.29 4.90
C LEU A 33 8.13 -2.38 5.63
N ARG A 34 7.50 -3.31 4.93
CA ARG A 34 6.81 -4.47 5.53
C ARG A 34 7.71 -5.36 6.37
N GLN A 35 9.00 -5.41 6.04
CA GLN A 35 9.97 -6.19 6.82
C GLN A 35 10.38 -5.48 8.12
N LEU A 36 10.29 -4.14 8.14
CA LEU A 36 10.53 -3.30 9.31
C LEU A 36 9.28 -3.18 10.20
N GLU A 37 8.10 -3.23 9.62
CA GLU A 37 6.79 -3.02 10.26
C GLU A 37 6.62 -3.76 11.60
N PRO A 38 7.02 -5.04 11.78
CA PRO A 38 6.86 -5.74 13.04
C PRO A 38 7.53 -5.04 14.23
N PHE A 39 8.61 -4.31 13.96
CA PHE A 39 9.42 -3.62 14.98
C PHE A 39 9.00 -2.16 15.21
N LEU A 40 8.06 -1.64 14.40
CA LEU A 40 7.65 -0.23 14.49
C LEU A 40 6.94 0.02 15.83
N ALA A 41 7.54 0.88 16.64
CA ALA A 41 7.08 1.22 18.00
C ALA A 41 6.92 0.02 18.95
N ARG A 42 7.47 -1.17 18.61
CA ARG A 42 7.37 -2.41 19.41
C ARG A 42 8.73 -3.10 19.53
N ALA A 43 9.02 -3.63 20.71
CA ALA A 43 10.22 -4.44 20.94
C ALA A 43 9.94 -5.91 20.68
N LEU A 44 10.61 -6.52 19.72
CA LEU A 44 10.45 -7.93 19.35
C LEU A 44 11.81 -8.63 19.21
N THR A 45 11.82 -9.93 19.52
CA THR A 45 12.92 -10.81 19.14
C THR A 45 12.81 -11.19 17.66
N VAL A 46 13.94 -11.62 17.07
CA VAL A 46 13.94 -12.15 15.68
C VAL A 46 12.95 -13.30 15.50
N THR A 47 12.83 -14.18 16.50
CA THR A 47 11.90 -15.34 16.43
C THR A 47 10.43 -14.89 16.44
N GLN A 48 10.08 -13.86 17.23
CA GLN A 48 8.73 -13.30 17.25
C GLN A 48 8.40 -12.66 15.90
N ALA A 49 9.29 -11.80 15.38
CA ALA A 49 9.09 -11.17 14.08
C ALA A 49 8.99 -12.22 12.93
N ALA A 50 9.82 -13.26 12.96
CA ALA A 50 9.75 -14.35 11.99
C ALA A 50 8.41 -15.08 11.99
N ARG A 51 7.84 -15.29 13.19
CA ARG A 51 6.51 -15.89 13.34
C ARG A 51 5.41 -14.98 12.80
N GLU A 52 5.46 -13.67 13.10
CA GLU A 52 4.47 -12.70 12.59
C GLU A 52 4.50 -12.56 11.07
N THR A 53 5.70 -12.59 10.47
CA THR A 53 5.87 -12.45 9.01
C THR A 53 5.74 -13.76 8.24
N GLY A 54 5.71 -14.91 8.93
CA GLY A 54 5.74 -16.23 8.28
C GLY A 54 7.07 -16.58 7.62
N GLU A 55 8.16 -15.92 8.02
CA GLU A 55 9.48 -16.06 7.39
C GLU A 55 10.46 -16.89 8.25
N LYS A 56 11.56 -17.36 7.63
CA LYS A 56 12.63 -18.06 8.36
C LYS A 56 13.41 -17.07 9.26
N ALA A 57 13.69 -17.46 10.51
CA ALA A 57 14.40 -16.63 11.48
C ALA A 57 15.77 -16.10 10.96
N ASN A 58 16.52 -16.89 10.21
CA ASN A 58 17.80 -16.46 9.64
C ASN A 58 17.62 -15.34 8.59
N THR A 59 16.54 -15.36 7.83
CA THR A 59 16.20 -14.29 6.87
C THR A 59 15.88 -13.00 7.61
N VAL A 60 15.06 -13.07 8.65
CA VAL A 60 14.72 -11.92 9.49
C VAL A 60 15.97 -11.39 10.21
N LEU A 61 16.84 -12.25 10.74
CA LEU A 61 18.08 -11.85 11.40
C LEU A 61 19.01 -11.07 10.46
N SER A 62 19.16 -11.51 9.20
CA SER A 62 19.97 -10.80 8.20
C SER A 62 19.45 -9.38 7.97
N ARG A 63 18.13 -9.22 7.85
CA ARG A 63 17.48 -7.91 7.68
C ARG A 63 17.62 -7.03 8.92
N VAL A 64 17.40 -7.59 10.10
CA VAL A 64 17.60 -6.88 11.38
C VAL A 64 19.01 -6.31 11.47
N ARG A 65 20.03 -7.08 11.11
CA ARG A 65 21.42 -6.59 11.09
C ARG A 65 21.60 -5.41 10.13
N ARG A 66 21.01 -5.48 8.94
CA ARG A 66 21.00 -4.36 7.98
C ARG A 66 20.29 -3.14 8.55
N PHE A 67 19.12 -3.29 9.14
CA PHE A 67 18.35 -2.19 9.71
C PHE A 67 19.03 -1.55 10.91
N VAL A 68 19.74 -2.33 11.73
CA VAL A 68 20.59 -1.80 12.81
C VAL A 68 21.76 -0.98 12.23
N LYS A 69 22.45 -1.49 11.19
CA LYS A 69 23.52 -0.76 10.51
C LYS A 69 23.04 0.58 9.93
N LEU A 70 21.80 0.62 9.42
CA LEU A 70 21.17 1.83 8.88
C LEU A 70 20.59 2.75 9.97
N GLY A 71 20.72 2.39 11.25
CA GLY A 71 20.17 3.16 12.35
C GLY A 71 18.64 3.23 12.40
N LEU A 72 17.96 2.27 11.76
CA LEU A 72 16.50 2.13 11.78
C LEU A 72 16.01 1.27 12.95
N LEU A 73 16.84 0.31 13.38
CA LEU A 73 16.59 -0.54 14.55
C LEU A 73 17.69 -0.37 15.58
N GLU A 74 17.35 -0.57 16.83
CA GLU A 74 18.27 -0.67 17.97
C GLU A 74 17.94 -1.89 18.83
N VAL A 75 18.91 -2.32 19.62
CA VAL A 75 18.72 -3.35 20.66
C VAL A 75 18.19 -2.67 21.90
N THR A 76 16.97 -3.00 22.29
CA THR A 76 16.33 -2.46 23.50
C THR A 76 16.60 -3.32 24.72
N GLN A 77 16.81 -4.63 24.53
CA GLN A 77 17.03 -5.56 25.62
C GLN A 77 17.91 -6.74 25.18
N ASP A 78 18.83 -7.15 26.04
CA ASP A 78 19.63 -8.38 25.87
C ASP A 78 19.30 -9.36 27.01
N ILE A 79 18.46 -10.36 26.71
CA ILE A 79 17.97 -11.33 27.68
C ILE A 79 18.98 -12.46 27.79
N LYS A 80 19.78 -12.45 28.88
CA LYS A 80 20.73 -13.51 29.19
C LYS A 80 20.01 -14.83 29.49
N ARG A 81 20.40 -15.94 28.86
CA ARG A 81 19.95 -17.31 29.15
C ARG A 81 21.19 -18.20 29.32
N LYS A 82 21.00 -19.39 29.93
CA LYS A 82 22.03 -20.44 29.89
C LYS A 82 22.32 -20.78 28.41
N GLY A 83 23.43 -20.23 27.86
CA GLY A 83 23.80 -20.35 26.46
C GLY A 83 23.79 -19.01 25.74
N ARG A 84 23.12 -18.90 24.58
CA ARG A 84 23.12 -17.72 23.72
C ARG A 84 22.09 -16.67 24.18
N SER A 85 22.49 -15.41 24.33
CA SER A 85 21.57 -14.33 24.67
C SER A 85 20.55 -14.04 23.56
N ILE A 86 19.38 -13.61 23.95
CA ILE A 86 18.28 -13.24 23.02
C ILE A 86 18.11 -11.73 23.06
N LYS A 87 18.31 -11.09 21.91
CA LYS A 87 18.12 -9.65 21.74
C LYS A 87 16.72 -9.31 21.30
N GLN A 88 16.16 -8.25 21.88
CA GLN A 88 14.97 -7.58 21.39
C GLN A 88 15.37 -6.33 20.62
N TYR A 89 14.64 -6.10 19.53
CA TYR A 89 14.87 -4.97 18.62
C TYR A 89 13.61 -4.14 18.51
N ARG A 90 13.79 -2.83 18.39
CA ARG A 90 12.74 -1.85 18.18
C ARG A 90 13.23 -0.81 17.18
N THR A 91 12.33 -0.13 16.48
CA THR A 91 12.71 1.05 15.69
C THR A 91 13.29 2.13 16.60
N THR A 92 14.31 2.84 16.08
CA THR A 92 14.99 3.95 16.79
C THR A 92 14.10 5.17 16.99
N ALA A 93 12.92 5.19 16.39
CA ALA A 93 11.88 6.18 16.58
C ALA A 93 10.49 5.56 16.37
N ASP A 94 9.44 6.24 16.86
CA ASP A 94 8.05 5.85 16.65
C ASP A 94 7.54 6.39 15.31
N VAL A 95 8.12 7.49 14.84
CA VAL A 95 7.78 8.18 13.60
C VAL A 95 9.05 8.48 12.82
N PHE A 96 9.06 8.14 11.54
CA PHE A 96 10.12 8.53 10.61
C PHE A 96 9.58 9.53 9.60
N PHE A 97 10.29 10.65 9.43
CA PHE A 97 10.06 11.56 8.31
C PHE A 97 11.18 11.37 7.29
N VAL A 98 10.81 11.06 6.06
CA VAL A 98 11.75 10.86 4.96
C VAL A 98 11.57 12.03 3.98
N PRO A 99 12.47 13.02 3.98
CA PRO A 99 12.47 14.06 2.96
C PRO A 99 12.65 13.43 1.57
N TYR A 100 11.95 13.95 0.58
CA TYR A 100 12.08 13.47 -0.80
C TYR A 100 13.52 13.55 -1.31
N GLU A 101 14.22 14.62 -0.97
CA GLU A 101 15.57 14.96 -1.43
C GLU A 101 16.64 13.94 -1.00
N VAL A 102 16.36 13.11 0.01
CA VAL A 102 17.29 12.08 0.46
C VAL A 102 17.00 10.71 -0.15
N THR A 103 15.96 10.59 -0.95
CA THR A 103 15.66 9.35 -1.69
C THR A 103 16.55 9.23 -2.92
N SER A 104 16.70 8.02 -3.45
CA SER A 104 17.41 7.76 -4.70
C SER A 104 16.61 8.13 -5.95
N ALA A 105 15.41 8.67 -5.81
CA ALA A 105 14.53 8.99 -6.93
C ALA A 105 14.95 10.28 -7.65
N GLU A 106 14.98 10.24 -8.98
CA GLU A 106 15.38 11.35 -9.84
C GLU A 106 14.36 12.52 -9.85
N SER A 107 13.08 12.20 -9.59
CA SER A 107 11.99 13.17 -9.54
C SER A 107 10.92 12.70 -8.55
N LEU A 108 10.07 13.64 -8.09
CA LEU A 108 8.93 13.29 -7.24
C LEU A 108 7.98 12.31 -7.93
N GLU A 109 7.79 12.48 -9.25
CA GLU A 109 7.00 11.57 -10.06
C GLU A 109 7.59 10.15 -10.06
N SER A 110 8.91 10.01 -10.27
CA SER A 110 9.59 8.71 -10.23
C SER A 110 9.53 8.07 -8.84
N ALA A 111 9.62 8.86 -7.77
CA ALA A 111 9.43 8.38 -6.40
C ALA A 111 8.03 7.80 -6.17
N LEU A 112 7.00 8.49 -6.64
CA LEU A 112 5.62 8.03 -6.56
C LEU A 112 5.40 6.77 -7.41
N ALA A 113 5.92 6.75 -8.64
CA ALA A 113 5.83 5.59 -9.55
C ALA A 113 6.49 4.34 -8.94
N GLU A 114 7.68 4.47 -8.34
CA GLU A 114 8.38 3.37 -7.69
C GLU A 114 7.61 2.85 -6.47
N ARG A 115 7.10 3.75 -5.62
CA ARG A 115 6.26 3.41 -4.47
C ARG A 115 5.01 2.63 -4.89
N ASP A 116 4.35 3.07 -5.94
CA ASP A 116 3.08 2.51 -6.39
C ASP A 116 3.25 1.24 -7.23
N ARG A 117 4.39 1.05 -7.89
CA ARG A 117 4.70 -0.11 -8.76
C ARG A 117 4.36 -1.45 -8.14
N TYR A 118 4.72 -1.67 -6.89
CA TYR A 118 4.42 -2.91 -6.18
C TYR A 118 2.91 -3.13 -6.02
N TRP A 119 2.20 -2.08 -5.61
CA TRP A 119 0.76 -2.15 -5.34
C TRP A 119 -0.04 -2.28 -6.62
N GLU A 120 0.34 -1.57 -7.67
CA GLU A 120 -0.27 -1.68 -8.99
C GLU A 120 -0.08 -3.07 -9.60
N ALA A 121 1.11 -3.63 -9.49
CA ALA A 121 1.37 -4.99 -9.95
C ALA A 121 0.52 -6.01 -9.19
N LEU A 122 0.38 -5.84 -7.87
CA LEU A 122 -0.46 -6.70 -7.03
C LEU A 122 -1.93 -6.57 -7.39
N LEU A 123 -2.45 -5.34 -7.54
CA LEU A 123 -3.83 -5.09 -7.95
C LEU A 123 -4.13 -5.73 -9.31
N ARG A 124 -3.28 -5.48 -10.31
CA ARG A 124 -3.42 -6.04 -11.66
C ARG A 124 -3.43 -7.56 -11.65
N LYS A 125 -2.49 -8.19 -10.92
CA LYS A 125 -2.45 -9.65 -10.77
C LYS A 125 -3.72 -10.19 -10.12
N SER A 126 -4.24 -9.51 -9.09
CA SER A 126 -5.46 -9.92 -8.39
C SER A 126 -6.69 -9.79 -9.27
N VAL A 127 -6.79 -8.70 -10.05
CA VAL A 127 -7.89 -8.50 -11.03
C VAL A 127 -7.86 -9.59 -12.10
N VAL A 128 -6.68 -9.87 -12.68
CA VAL A 128 -6.52 -10.91 -13.71
C VAL A 128 -6.92 -12.26 -13.16
N LYS A 129 -6.40 -12.63 -11.99
CA LYS A 129 -6.71 -13.91 -11.35
C LYS A 129 -8.21 -14.09 -11.15
N ALA A 130 -8.87 -13.11 -10.52
CA ALA A 130 -10.29 -13.20 -10.24
C ALA A 130 -11.15 -13.30 -11.52
N ARG A 131 -10.77 -12.58 -12.59
CA ARG A 131 -11.49 -12.68 -13.88
C ARG A 131 -11.27 -13.99 -14.60
N VAL A 132 -10.03 -14.52 -14.60
CA VAL A 132 -9.73 -15.82 -15.21
C VAL A 132 -10.47 -16.95 -14.49
N GLU A 133 -10.53 -16.92 -13.16
CA GLU A 133 -11.28 -17.90 -12.37
C GLU A 133 -12.80 -17.83 -12.62
N ASP A 134 -13.33 -16.64 -12.95
CA ASP A 134 -14.76 -16.41 -13.19
C ASP A 134 -15.19 -16.80 -14.61
N VAL A 135 -14.46 -16.35 -15.65
CA VAL A 135 -14.89 -16.47 -17.06
C VAL A 135 -13.86 -17.13 -17.99
N GLY A 136 -12.73 -17.59 -17.45
CA GLY A 136 -11.63 -18.19 -18.20
C GLY A 136 -10.84 -17.15 -19.00
N SER A 137 -11.42 -16.57 -20.04
CA SER A 137 -10.80 -15.50 -20.84
C SER A 137 -11.79 -14.37 -21.11
N TRP A 138 -11.27 -13.21 -21.45
CA TRP A 138 -12.07 -12.06 -21.86
C TRP A 138 -11.32 -11.23 -22.90
N GLY A 139 -12.06 -10.38 -23.61
CA GLY A 139 -11.53 -9.42 -24.56
C GLY A 139 -11.91 -7.99 -24.20
N THR A 140 -11.69 -7.10 -25.15
CA THR A 140 -12.06 -5.70 -25.08
C THR A 140 -12.96 -5.37 -26.26
N ARG A 141 -14.13 -4.78 -25.98
CA ARG A 141 -15.01 -4.20 -27.00
C ARG A 141 -14.72 -2.70 -27.08
N ILE A 142 -14.60 -2.22 -28.31
CA ILE A 142 -14.36 -0.81 -28.62
C ILE A 142 -15.50 -0.38 -29.55
N TYR A 143 -16.29 0.61 -29.13
CA TYR A 143 -17.43 1.08 -29.92
C TYR A 143 -17.83 2.51 -29.51
N ARG A 144 -18.71 3.14 -30.30
CA ARG A 144 -19.36 4.39 -29.91
C ARG A 144 -20.72 4.11 -29.33
N ASP A 145 -21.07 4.75 -28.22
CA ASP A 145 -22.39 4.68 -27.63
C ASP A 145 -23.42 5.55 -28.44
N GLU A 146 -24.68 5.52 -28.06
CA GLU A 146 -25.76 6.28 -28.68
C GLU A 146 -25.51 7.81 -28.66
N ARG A 147 -24.64 8.29 -27.76
CA ARG A 147 -24.21 9.70 -27.66
C ARG A 147 -22.93 9.98 -28.44
N GLY A 148 -22.42 9.03 -29.23
CA GLY A 148 -21.23 9.14 -30.03
C GLY A 148 -19.92 9.07 -29.22
N ARG A 149 -19.94 8.75 -27.93
CA ARG A 149 -18.74 8.68 -27.08
C ARG A 149 -18.05 7.33 -27.24
N LEU A 150 -16.71 7.36 -27.34
CA LEU A 150 -15.90 6.15 -27.37
C LEU A 150 -16.08 5.36 -26.08
N GLN A 151 -16.39 4.09 -26.23
CA GLN A 151 -16.48 3.11 -25.14
C GLN A 151 -15.41 2.04 -25.31
N ILE A 152 -14.68 1.77 -24.23
CA ILE A 152 -13.70 0.69 -24.12
C ILE A 152 -14.10 -0.16 -22.92
N GLN A 153 -14.64 -1.35 -23.19
CA GLN A 153 -15.23 -2.19 -22.15
C GLN A 153 -14.69 -3.61 -22.19
N ALA A 154 -14.46 -4.18 -21.01
CA ALA A 154 -14.17 -5.61 -20.90
C ALA A 154 -15.40 -6.43 -21.37
N ALA A 155 -15.17 -7.47 -22.16
CA ALA A 155 -16.20 -8.33 -22.71
C ALA A 155 -15.82 -9.80 -22.57
N ILE A 156 -16.81 -10.65 -22.33
CA ILE A 156 -16.65 -12.10 -22.25
C ILE A 156 -16.62 -12.68 -23.65
N THR A 157 -17.51 -12.18 -24.52
CA THR A 157 -17.62 -12.55 -25.94
C THR A 157 -17.76 -11.27 -26.77
N PRO A 158 -17.66 -11.33 -28.11
CA PRO A 158 -17.84 -10.16 -28.97
C PRO A 158 -19.16 -9.40 -28.77
N ASP A 159 -20.17 -10.06 -28.29
CA ASP A 159 -21.52 -9.53 -28.08
C ASP A 159 -21.91 -9.36 -26.61
N LYS A 160 -21.12 -9.88 -25.66
CA LYS A 160 -21.45 -9.87 -24.23
C LYS A 160 -20.40 -9.15 -23.40
N ASN A 161 -20.75 -8.02 -22.82
CA ASN A 161 -19.88 -7.28 -21.89
C ASN A 161 -19.67 -8.04 -20.57
N TYR A 162 -18.52 -7.81 -19.94
CA TYR A 162 -18.28 -8.24 -18.57
C TYR A 162 -18.99 -7.29 -17.60
N THR A 163 -20.01 -7.79 -16.91
CA THR A 163 -20.80 -7.01 -15.96
C THR A 163 -20.15 -7.05 -14.57
N MET A 164 -19.38 -6.03 -14.23
CA MET A 164 -18.61 -5.95 -12.97
C MET A 164 -19.47 -5.95 -11.71
N LEU A 165 -20.72 -5.49 -11.79
CA LEU A 165 -21.62 -5.35 -10.63
C LEU A 165 -22.58 -6.54 -10.46
N ASP A 166 -22.40 -7.61 -11.21
CA ASP A 166 -23.16 -8.84 -11.02
C ASP A 166 -22.83 -9.46 -9.66
N LYS A 167 -23.85 -9.66 -8.82
CA LYS A 167 -23.73 -10.17 -7.44
C LYS A 167 -23.15 -11.59 -7.33
N HIS A 168 -23.18 -12.35 -8.40
CA HIS A 168 -22.66 -13.72 -8.46
C HIS A 168 -21.20 -13.78 -8.93
N ARG A 169 -20.61 -12.66 -9.32
CA ARG A 169 -19.23 -12.56 -9.78
C ARG A 169 -18.28 -12.11 -8.66
N PRO A 170 -16.97 -12.36 -8.79
CA PRO A 170 -15.99 -11.83 -7.86
C PRO A 170 -16.12 -10.33 -7.69
N ALA A 171 -15.91 -9.85 -6.46
CA ALA A 171 -15.92 -8.42 -6.14
C ALA A 171 -14.67 -7.72 -6.69
N VAL A 172 -14.67 -7.44 -7.99
CA VAL A 172 -13.58 -6.79 -8.71
C VAL A 172 -14.10 -5.54 -9.42
N LEU A 173 -13.50 -4.41 -9.07
CA LEU A 173 -13.69 -3.14 -9.75
C LEU A 173 -12.34 -2.54 -10.12
N SER A 174 -12.07 -2.38 -11.40
CA SER A 174 -10.86 -1.69 -11.88
C SER A 174 -11.21 -0.93 -13.15
N SER A 175 -11.16 0.38 -13.09
CA SER A 175 -11.54 1.24 -14.20
C SER A 175 -10.85 2.58 -14.12
N TRP A 176 -10.49 3.13 -15.28
CA TRP A 176 -10.06 4.51 -15.46
C TRP A 176 -11.20 5.34 -16.04
N ARG A 177 -11.25 6.59 -15.67
CA ARG A 177 -12.16 7.59 -16.24
C ARG A 177 -11.36 8.88 -16.41
N ASP A 178 -11.09 9.25 -17.64
CA ASP A 178 -10.33 10.44 -18.05
C ASP A 178 -11.23 11.59 -18.54
N SER A 179 -12.52 11.33 -18.62
CA SER A 179 -13.52 12.26 -19.14
C SER A 179 -14.58 12.67 -18.09
N VAL A 180 -14.15 12.82 -16.85
CA VAL A 180 -14.97 13.37 -15.76
C VAL A 180 -14.66 14.85 -15.63
N TYR A 181 -15.67 15.69 -15.88
CA TYR A 181 -15.57 17.14 -15.81
C TYR A 181 -16.29 17.62 -14.56
N LEU A 182 -15.54 18.21 -13.64
CA LEU A 182 -16.05 18.69 -12.35
C LEU A 182 -15.55 20.12 -12.12
N ASP A 183 -16.37 20.96 -11.51
CA ASP A 183 -15.85 22.17 -10.90
C ASP A 183 -15.10 21.85 -9.60
N PHE A 184 -14.48 22.86 -8.98
CA PHE A 184 -13.67 22.65 -7.79
C PHE A 184 -14.48 22.13 -6.61
N GLU A 185 -15.71 22.59 -6.42
CA GLU A 185 -16.57 22.19 -5.29
C GLU A 185 -17.04 20.74 -5.44
N ASP A 186 -17.42 20.34 -6.66
CA ASP A 186 -17.79 18.95 -6.97
C ASP A 186 -16.59 18.01 -6.80
N ALA A 187 -15.41 18.42 -7.27
CA ALA A 187 -14.17 17.63 -7.10
C ALA A 187 -13.82 17.48 -5.61
N LYS A 188 -14.02 18.53 -4.79
CA LYS A 188 -13.84 18.46 -3.33
C LYS A 188 -14.85 17.55 -2.65
N THR A 189 -16.09 17.59 -3.08
CA THR A 189 -17.14 16.72 -2.59
C THR A 189 -16.79 15.24 -2.90
N LEU A 190 -16.45 14.96 -4.15
CA LEU A 190 -15.99 13.62 -4.56
C LEU A 190 -14.77 13.15 -3.76
N GLN A 191 -13.78 14.02 -3.54
CA GLN A 191 -12.60 13.70 -2.71
C GLN A 191 -13.00 13.26 -1.30
N CYS A 192 -13.94 13.99 -0.67
CA CYS A 192 -14.43 13.66 0.67
C CYS A 192 -15.20 12.33 0.69
N GLU A 193 -16.08 12.10 -0.28
CA GLU A 193 -16.85 10.86 -0.39
C GLU A 193 -15.94 9.64 -0.56
N LEU A 194 -14.95 9.72 -1.44
CA LEU A 194 -13.96 8.66 -1.66
C LEU A 194 -13.15 8.38 -0.39
N PHE A 195 -12.77 9.43 0.35
CA PHE A 195 -12.03 9.28 1.60
C PHE A 195 -12.87 8.60 2.70
N GLU A 196 -14.13 9.02 2.88
CA GLU A 196 -15.03 8.38 3.85
C GLU A 196 -15.36 6.93 3.46
N LEU A 197 -15.45 6.63 2.16
CA LEU A 197 -15.60 5.26 1.68
C LEU A 197 -14.39 4.39 2.08
N LEU A 198 -13.17 4.87 1.87
CA LEU A 198 -11.94 4.19 2.30
C LEU A 198 -11.98 3.91 3.81
N LYS A 199 -12.21 4.94 4.62
CA LYS A 199 -12.24 4.87 6.07
C LYS A 199 -13.27 3.86 6.59
N LYS A 200 -14.47 3.86 6.01
CA LYS A 200 -15.54 2.91 6.34
C LYS A 200 -15.10 1.46 6.15
N TYR A 201 -14.42 1.16 5.04
CA TYR A 201 -14.05 -0.21 4.71
C TYR A 201 -12.72 -0.65 5.33
N GLN A 202 -11.79 0.26 5.63
CA GLN A 202 -10.58 -0.05 6.40
C GLN A 202 -10.86 -0.61 7.80
N GLN A 203 -12.00 -0.24 8.40
CA GLN A 203 -12.40 -0.71 9.73
C GLN A 203 -13.06 -2.07 9.72
N LYS A 204 -13.37 -2.64 8.54
CA LYS A 204 -14.03 -3.94 8.46
C LYS A 204 -13.06 -5.08 8.73
N GLN A 205 -13.54 -6.08 9.47
CA GLN A 205 -12.85 -7.34 9.73
C GLN A 205 -13.54 -8.42 8.91
N GLY A 206 -12.87 -8.92 7.88
CA GLY A 206 -13.39 -9.96 6.99
C GLY A 206 -12.38 -11.08 6.77
N ALA A 207 -12.83 -12.26 6.35
CA ALA A 207 -11.97 -13.41 6.10
C ALA A 207 -11.08 -13.23 4.85
N GLN A 208 -11.55 -12.45 3.86
CA GLN A 208 -10.85 -12.22 2.59
C GLN A 208 -10.14 -10.86 2.58
N ARG A 209 -8.86 -10.88 2.24
CA ARG A 209 -8.08 -9.65 2.05
C ARG A 209 -8.29 -9.10 0.65
N TYR A 210 -8.60 -7.81 0.56
CA TYR A 210 -8.71 -7.06 -0.68
C TYR A 210 -7.61 -6.00 -0.79
N ILE A 211 -7.24 -5.65 -2.03
CA ILE A 211 -6.45 -4.46 -2.34
C ILE A 211 -7.36 -3.46 -3.05
N MET A 212 -7.29 -2.20 -2.64
CA MET A 212 -8.09 -1.12 -3.20
C MET A 212 -7.19 0.08 -3.53
N ARG A 213 -7.46 0.72 -4.67
CA ARG A 213 -6.86 1.99 -5.07
C ARG A 213 -7.97 2.96 -5.43
N LEU A 214 -7.89 4.16 -4.91
CA LEU A 214 -8.71 5.30 -5.31
C LEU A 214 -7.78 6.46 -5.67
N GLY A 215 -8.23 7.32 -6.57
CA GLY A 215 -7.49 8.51 -6.95
C GLY A 215 -8.36 9.45 -7.76
N VAL A 216 -8.25 10.74 -7.48
CA VAL A 216 -8.80 11.85 -8.27
C VAL A 216 -7.76 12.95 -8.28
N ALA A 217 -7.46 13.48 -9.45
CA ALA A 217 -6.55 14.61 -9.64
C ALA A 217 -6.98 15.41 -10.88
N PRO A 218 -6.77 16.72 -10.90
CA PRO A 218 -6.96 17.49 -12.13
C PRO A 218 -5.96 17.05 -13.20
N ILE A 219 -6.40 17.07 -14.45
CA ILE A 219 -5.54 16.90 -15.62
C ILE A 219 -5.29 18.31 -16.18
N ASN A 220 -4.03 18.70 -16.28
CA ASN A 220 -3.59 19.97 -16.87
C ASN A 220 -3.38 19.83 -18.36
#